data_6f8dbd882ee6f3f5738a1fa5bda81abc
#
_entry.id   6f8dbd882ee6f3f5738a1fa5bda81abc
#
_cell.length_a   1.000
_cell.length_b   1.000
_cell.length_c   1.000
_cell.angle_alpha   90.00
_cell.angle_beta   90.00
_cell.angle_gamma   90.00
#
_symmetry.space_group_name_H-M   'P 1'
#
loop_
_entity.id
_entity.type
_entity.pdbx_description
1 polymer ?
#
loop_
_entity_poly.entity_id
_entity_poly.type
_entity_poly.pdbx_seq_one_letter_code
_entity_poly.pdbx_strand_id
1 'polypeptide(L)'
;MKKFGLIGHPIAHSLSPALFKAAYDGKYAYDLIEGEDFETSYRRFIEEYDAINVTAPFKEAAFAKADILSEECASTGATNLLVKTPEGIKAYNSDFLGVRMWLSEVTEDLKGVLPPWPQGSRANSKQPGGLLQRAAPTEWAGSLSDHQSLLKGVKILIVGLGGAGKAAAAAAESLGMDVIRMNRTVRDSQTHPLDDFRKCFRKANIIIYNIPAAIPELKDLTDSDFNEDKPKLILEANYKDPSLREMMKSFGSKAVYTGGEIWLLYQAMTGYEILTGEKPDLTKMSDVL
;
A
#
# COMPACT_ATOMS: atom_id res chain seq x y z
N MET A 1 -3.05 2.76 -30.09
CA MET A 1 -2.06 2.81 -28.98
C MET A 1 -2.85 2.63 -27.72
N LYS A 2 -2.41 1.75 -26.80
CA LYS A 2 -3.12 1.55 -25.53
C LYS A 2 -3.13 2.85 -24.71
N LYS A 3 -4.26 3.14 -24.08
CA LYS A 3 -4.48 4.36 -23.30
C LYS A 3 -4.89 3.99 -21.87
N PHE A 4 -4.25 4.62 -20.90
CA PHE A 4 -4.43 4.36 -19.47
C PHE A 4 -4.74 5.65 -18.71
N GLY A 5 -5.18 5.57 -17.48
CA GLY A 5 -5.47 6.73 -16.68
C GLY A 5 -5.78 6.44 -15.22
N LEU A 6 -6.05 7.50 -14.49
CA LEU A 6 -6.47 7.47 -13.07
C LEU A 6 -7.80 8.18 -12.90
N ILE A 7 -8.79 7.48 -12.36
CA ILE A 7 -10.06 8.05 -11.89
C ILE A 7 -9.98 8.37 -10.40
N GLY A 8 -10.40 9.57 -10.00
CA GLY A 8 -10.47 10.00 -8.60
C GLY A 8 -10.88 11.46 -8.46
N HIS A 9 -11.02 11.92 -7.20
CA HIS A 9 -11.32 13.34 -6.91
C HIS A 9 -10.95 13.70 -5.45
N PRO A 10 -10.13 14.75 -5.21
CA PRO A 10 -9.30 15.46 -6.18
C PRO A 10 -7.99 14.67 -6.48
N ILE A 11 -7.49 14.70 -7.73
CA ILE A 11 -6.31 13.96 -8.16
C ILE A 11 -5.25 14.79 -8.90
N ALA A 12 -5.46 16.09 -9.10
CA ALA A 12 -4.53 16.98 -9.80
C ALA A 12 -3.07 16.90 -9.28
N HIS A 13 -2.89 16.50 -8.04
CA HIS A 13 -1.61 16.37 -7.36
C HIS A 13 -1.01 14.94 -7.39
N SER A 14 -1.62 14.01 -8.12
CA SER A 14 -1.19 12.61 -8.16
C SER A 14 0.16 12.45 -8.83
N LEU A 15 1.04 11.62 -8.25
CA LEU A 15 2.32 11.24 -8.84
C LEU A 15 2.18 10.14 -9.90
N SER A 16 1.00 9.52 -10.04
CA SER A 16 0.78 8.39 -10.95
C SER A 16 1.18 8.69 -12.41
N PRO A 17 0.87 9.85 -13.01
CA PRO A 17 1.31 10.14 -14.38
C PRO A 17 2.83 10.19 -14.54
N ALA A 18 3.55 10.78 -13.56
CA ALA A 18 5.01 10.86 -13.60
C ALA A 18 5.64 9.48 -13.42
N LEU A 19 5.15 8.69 -12.46
CA LEU A 19 5.59 7.31 -12.23
C LEU A 19 5.33 6.43 -13.46
N PHE A 20 4.15 6.53 -14.07
CA PHE A 20 3.82 5.74 -15.25
C PHE A 20 4.67 6.10 -16.45
N LYS A 21 4.92 7.41 -16.67
CA LYS A 21 5.83 7.89 -17.69
C LYS A 21 7.25 7.36 -17.48
N ALA A 22 7.76 7.40 -16.26
CA ALA A 22 9.08 6.88 -15.91
C ALA A 22 9.16 5.35 -16.10
N ALA A 23 8.10 4.62 -15.71
CA ALA A 23 8.02 3.18 -15.82
C ALA A 23 8.21 2.65 -17.25
N TYR A 24 7.81 3.42 -18.26
CA TYR A 24 7.75 3.00 -19.67
C TYR A 24 8.35 4.00 -20.65
N ASP A 25 9.20 4.93 -20.20
CA ASP A 25 9.82 5.96 -21.05
C ASP A 25 8.81 6.77 -21.89
N GLY A 26 7.61 6.94 -21.38
CA GLY A 26 6.55 7.65 -22.12
C GLY A 26 5.93 6.87 -23.28
N LYS A 27 6.16 5.57 -23.39
CA LYS A 27 5.61 4.69 -24.44
C LYS A 27 4.08 4.73 -24.51
N TYR A 28 3.40 4.95 -23.38
CA TYR A 28 1.95 4.92 -23.24
C TYR A 28 1.40 6.25 -22.76
N ALA A 29 0.19 6.61 -23.21
CA ALA A 29 -0.57 7.71 -22.65
C ALA A 29 -1.16 7.32 -21.28
N TYR A 30 -1.09 8.24 -20.31
CA TYR A 30 -1.69 8.08 -18.99
C TYR A 30 -2.28 9.40 -18.53
N ASP A 31 -3.60 9.46 -18.43
CA ASP A 31 -4.35 10.68 -18.16
C ASP A 31 -4.92 10.71 -16.74
N LEU A 32 -5.13 11.91 -16.21
CA LEU A 32 -5.97 12.13 -15.03
C LEU A 32 -7.43 12.31 -15.49
N ILE A 33 -8.31 11.43 -15.04
CA ILE A 33 -9.75 11.47 -15.29
C ILE A 33 -10.41 12.00 -14.01
N GLU A 34 -10.18 13.29 -13.72
CA GLU A 34 -10.72 13.95 -12.55
C GLU A 34 -12.20 14.27 -12.75
N GLY A 35 -13.02 13.95 -11.74
CA GLY A 35 -14.44 14.23 -11.75
C GLY A 35 -15.09 13.94 -10.41
N GLU A 36 -16.08 14.73 -10.03
CA GLU A 36 -16.85 14.54 -8.79
C GLU A 36 -17.82 13.36 -8.87
N ASP A 37 -18.22 12.98 -10.11
CA ASP A 37 -19.13 11.89 -10.38
C ASP A 37 -18.39 10.68 -10.98
N PHE A 38 -18.53 9.55 -10.28
CA PHE A 38 -17.92 8.29 -10.72
C PHE A 38 -18.50 7.78 -12.05
N GLU A 39 -19.81 7.84 -12.25
CA GLU A 39 -20.47 7.30 -13.44
C GLU A 39 -20.02 8.00 -14.71
N THR A 40 -19.82 9.32 -14.66
CA THR A 40 -19.27 10.10 -15.77
C THR A 40 -17.84 9.71 -16.06
N SER A 41 -16.99 9.60 -15.03
CA SER A 41 -15.59 9.18 -15.19
C SER A 41 -15.49 7.73 -15.67
N TYR A 42 -16.35 6.83 -15.19
CA TYR A 42 -16.43 5.44 -15.62
C TYR A 42 -16.86 5.31 -17.09
N ARG A 43 -17.84 6.11 -17.53
CA ARG A 43 -18.24 6.15 -18.96
C ARG A 43 -17.08 6.53 -19.86
N ARG A 44 -16.30 7.55 -19.49
CA ARG A 44 -15.07 7.91 -20.21
C ARG A 44 -14.08 6.75 -20.27
N PHE A 45 -13.89 6.02 -19.14
CA PHE A 45 -13.06 4.82 -19.16
C PHE A 45 -13.56 3.83 -20.21
N ILE A 46 -14.85 3.51 -20.22
CA ILE A 46 -15.41 2.53 -21.17
C ILE A 46 -15.23 2.98 -22.64
N GLU A 47 -15.33 4.27 -22.92
CA GLU A 47 -15.23 4.80 -24.28
C GLU A 47 -13.78 4.96 -24.76
N GLU A 48 -12.88 5.41 -23.90
CA GLU A 48 -11.59 5.96 -24.34
C GLU A 48 -10.36 5.15 -23.89
N TYR A 49 -10.44 4.30 -22.86
CA TYR A 49 -9.26 3.71 -22.21
C TYR A 49 -9.30 2.18 -22.26
N ASP A 50 -8.12 1.55 -22.25
CA ASP A 50 -7.98 0.09 -22.20
C ASP A 50 -8.04 -0.42 -20.75
N ALA A 51 -7.44 0.32 -19.83
CA ALA A 51 -7.45 0.04 -18.40
C ALA A 51 -7.20 1.32 -17.58
N ILE A 52 -7.61 1.32 -16.31
CA ILE A 52 -7.47 2.47 -15.42
C ILE A 52 -7.07 2.10 -14.00
N ASN A 53 -6.37 3.02 -13.34
CA ASN A 53 -6.33 3.07 -11.89
C ASN A 53 -7.57 3.80 -11.33
N VAL A 54 -7.96 3.45 -10.11
CA VAL A 54 -9.03 4.11 -9.37
C VAL A 54 -8.55 4.47 -7.96
N THR A 55 -8.75 5.73 -7.55
CA THR A 55 -8.42 6.17 -6.21
C THR A 55 -9.65 6.72 -5.47
N ALA A 56 -9.44 7.28 -4.29
CA ALA A 56 -10.52 7.85 -3.50
C ALA A 56 -11.30 8.93 -4.29
N PRO A 57 -12.62 9.01 -4.07
CA PRO A 57 -13.46 8.20 -3.19
C PRO A 57 -14.06 6.95 -3.87
N PHE A 58 -13.64 6.57 -5.08
CA PHE A 58 -14.38 5.75 -6.03
C PHE A 58 -14.07 4.24 -6.00
N LYS A 59 -13.19 3.77 -5.11
CA LYS A 59 -12.74 2.35 -5.08
C LYS A 59 -13.87 1.33 -4.85
N GLU A 60 -14.87 1.67 -4.02
CA GLU A 60 -16.02 0.79 -3.78
C GLU A 60 -17.00 0.82 -4.95
N ALA A 61 -17.26 2.01 -5.54
CA ALA A 61 -18.09 2.15 -6.73
C ALA A 61 -17.49 1.39 -7.94
N ALA A 62 -16.17 1.49 -8.12
CA ALA A 62 -15.46 0.76 -9.17
C ALA A 62 -15.53 -0.76 -8.96
N PHE A 63 -15.43 -1.23 -7.71
CA PHE A 63 -15.59 -2.64 -7.37
C PHE A 63 -16.96 -3.17 -7.80
N ALA A 64 -18.03 -2.39 -7.59
CA ALA A 64 -19.39 -2.77 -7.97
C ALA A 64 -19.61 -2.83 -9.50
N LYS A 65 -18.71 -2.27 -10.32
CA LYS A 65 -18.77 -2.29 -11.79
C LYS A 65 -17.99 -3.43 -12.42
N ALA A 66 -17.26 -4.22 -11.65
CA ALA A 66 -16.45 -5.29 -12.17
C ALA A 66 -17.30 -6.53 -12.47
N ASP A 67 -17.06 -7.13 -13.63
CA ASP A 67 -17.65 -8.44 -14.03
C ASP A 67 -16.85 -9.60 -13.43
N ILE A 68 -15.52 -9.42 -13.27
CA ILE A 68 -14.59 -10.43 -12.79
C ILE A 68 -13.73 -9.83 -11.68
N LEU A 69 -13.62 -10.54 -10.56
CA LEU A 69 -12.78 -10.14 -9.44
C LEU A 69 -11.54 -11.03 -9.36
N SER A 70 -10.36 -10.43 -9.17
CA SER A 70 -9.18 -11.16 -8.71
C SER A 70 -9.33 -11.57 -7.24
N GLU A 71 -8.53 -12.54 -6.78
CA GLU A 71 -8.63 -13.05 -5.39
C GLU A 71 -8.43 -11.96 -4.35
N GLU A 72 -7.40 -11.12 -4.53
CA GLU A 72 -7.10 -10.01 -3.63
C GLU A 72 -8.19 -8.95 -3.67
N CYS A 73 -8.80 -8.72 -4.82
CA CYS A 73 -9.90 -7.77 -4.96
C CYS A 73 -11.14 -8.28 -4.23
N ALA A 74 -11.49 -9.55 -4.38
CA ALA A 74 -12.62 -10.18 -3.69
C ALA A 74 -12.44 -10.12 -2.15
N SER A 75 -11.22 -10.33 -1.65
CA SER A 75 -10.92 -10.30 -0.21
C SER A 75 -11.02 -8.91 0.41
N THR A 76 -10.76 -7.84 -0.36
CA THR A 76 -10.78 -6.45 0.13
C THR A 76 -12.12 -5.75 0.00
N GLY A 77 -13.01 -6.23 -0.88
CA GLY A 77 -14.26 -5.56 -1.23
C GLY A 77 -14.06 -4.18 -1.88
N ALA A 78 -12.87 -3.91 -2.44
CA ALA A 78 -12.53 -2.66 -3.09
C ALA A 78 -11.51 -2.90 -4.22
N THR A 79 -11.55 -2.07 -5.26
CA THR A 79 -10.58 -2.11 -6.35
C THR A 79 -9.88 -0.77 -6.54
N ASN A 80 -8.63 -0.81 -6.99
CA ASN A 80 -7.93 0.36 -7.48
C ASN A 80 -7.44 0.20 -8.93
N LEU A 81 -7.86 -0.90 -9.62
CA LEU A 81 -7.55 -1.18 -11.01
C LEU A 81 -8.74 -1.82 -11.72
N LEU A 82 -9.10 -1.30 -12.89
CA LEU A 82 -10.06 -1.92 -13.81
C LEU A 82 -9.41 -2.12 -15.17
N VAL A 83 -9.51 -3.33 -15.70
CA VAL A 83 -8.92 -3.74 -16.98
C VAL A 83 -10.03 -4.30 -17.89
N LYS A 84 -10.13 -3.81 -19.11
CA LYS A 84 -11.01 -4.41 -20.12
C LYS A 84 -10.43 -5.72 -20.62
N THR A 85 -11.20 -6.79 -20.57
CA THR A 85 -10.87 -8.08 -21.12
C THR A 85 -11.97 -8.53 -22.09
N PRO A 86 -11.74 -9.57 -22.91
CA PRO A 86 -12.80 -10.13 -23.78
C PRO A 86 -14.02 -10.63 -22.99
N GLU A 87 -13.81 -11.03 -21.72
CA GLU A 87 -14.84 -11.58 -20.84
C GLU A 87 -15.57 -10.51 -20.02
N GLY A 88 -15.12 -9.24 -20.06
CA GLY A 88 -15.70 -8.15 -19.31
C GLY A 88 -14.66 -7.30 -18.58
N ILE A 89 -15.11 -6.50 -17.63
CA ILE A 89 -14.26 -5.63 -16.80
C ILE A 89 -13.71 -6.44 -15.63
N LYS A 90 -12.39 -6.64 -15.62
CA LYS A 90 -11.69 -7.33 -14.54
C LYS A 90 -11.11 -6.32 -13.54
N ALA A 91 -11.41 -6.55 -12.26
CA ALA A 91 -10.92 -5.74 -11.15
C ALA A 91 -9.74 -6.39 -10.43
N TYR A 92 -8.79 -5.55 -10.01
CA TYR A 92 -7.62 -5.92 -9.21
C TYR A 92 -7.41 -4.92 -8.07
N ASN A 93 -6.59 -5.29 -7.09
CA ASN A 93 -6.22 -4.41 -5.99
C ASN A 93 -4.70 -4.38 -5.80
N SER A 94 -4.03 -3.41 -6.44
CA SER A 94 -2.58 -3.27 -6.32
C SER A 94 -2.15 -2.64 -5.00
N ASP A 95 -3.02 -2.01 -4.22
CA ASP A 95 -2.69 -1.60 -2.85
C ASP A 95 -2.40 -2.83 -1.98
N PHE A 96 -3.24 -3.88 -2.11
CA PHE A 96 -3.01 -5.18 -1.47
C PHE A 96 -1.67 -5.79 -1.90
N LEU A 97 -1.42 -5.86 -3.21
CA LEU A 97 -0.19 -6.44 -3.76
C LEU A 97 1.05 -5.69 -3.26
N GLY A 98 1.02 -4.36 -3.27
CA GLY A 98 2.13 -3.52 -2.82
C GLY A 98 2.45 -3.69 -1.33
N VAL A 99 1.44 -3.73 -0.47
CA VAL A 99 1.65 -3.99 0.97
C VAL A 99 2.14 -5.41 1.20
N ARG A 100 1.58 -6.40 0.51
CA ARG A 100 2.02 -7.80 0.62
C ARG A 100 3.49 -7.94 0.26
N MET A 101 3.96 -7.27 -0.80
CA MET A 101 5.37 -7.22 -1.16
C MET A 101 6.22 -6.64 -0.03
N TRP A 102 5.87 -5.45 0.44
CA TRP A 102 6.61 -4.81 1.52
C TRP A 102 6.68 -5.70 2.77
N LEU A 103 5.54 -6.27 3.20
CA LEU A 103 5.51 -7.17 4.35
C LEU A 103 6.39 -8.41 4.16
N SER A 104 6.39 -9.00 2.97
CA SER A 104 7.23 -10.16 2.67
C SER A 104 8.72 -9.83 2.76
N GLU A 105 9.14 -8.69 2.23
CA GLU A 105 10.55 -8.25 2.26
C GLU A 105 11.03 -7.91 3.68
N VAL A 106 10.28 -7.08 4.41
CA VAL A 106 10.70 -6.68 5.77
C VAL A 106 10.70 -7.85 6.74
N THR A 107 9.94 -8.89 6.47
CA THR A 107 9.84 -10.07 7.34
C THR A 107 10.86 -11.15 6.99
N GLU A 108 11.36 -11.23 5.78
CA GLU A 108 12.55 -12.04 5.47
C GLU A 108 13.77 -11.50 6.23
N ASP A 109 13.91 -10.18 6.30
CA ASP A 109 14.96 -9.53 7.09
C ASP A 109 14.81 -9.80 8.61
N LEU A 110 13.57 -10.04 9.11
CA LEU A 110 13.32 -10.40 10.52
C LEU A 110 13.62 -11.87 10.86
N LYS A 111 13.77 -12.77 9.88
CA LYS A 111 13.92 -14.22 10.12
C LYS A 111 15.30 -14.69 10.50
N GLY A 112 16.34 -13.88 10.48
CA GLY A 112 17.61 -14.43 10.83
C GLY A 112 18.80 -13.50 10.95
N VAL A 113 18.79 -12.41 10.34
CA VAL A 113 19.81 -11.37 10.49
C VAL A 113 19.10 -10.08 10.18
N LEU A 114 18.80 -9.28 11.21
CA LEU A 114 18.75 -7.85 10.96
C LEU A 114 20.19 -7.50 10.57
N PRO A 115 20.52 -7.29 9.28
CA PRO A 115 21.67 -6.48 9.01
C PRO A 115 21.38 -5.19 9.76
N PRO A 116 22.38 -4.56 10.39
CA PRO A 116 22.15 -3.26 11.00
C PRO A 116 21.53 -2.40 9.90
N TRP A 117 20.24 -2.12 10.01
CA TRP A 117 19.57 -1.16 9.15
C TRP A 117 20.43 0.09 9.23
N PRO A 118 20.96 0.64 8.12
CA PRO A 118 21.91 1.73 8.16
C PRO A 118 21.28 2.87 8.92
N GLN A 119 21.71 3.06 10.17
CA GLN A 119 21.28 4.17 10.98
C GLN A 119 21.62 5.46 10.24
N GLY A 120 20.65 6.30 10.00
CA GLY A 120 20.84 7.69 9.63
C GLY A 120 20.92 8.04 8.15
N SER A 121 20.80 7.12 7.20
CA SER A 121 21.03 7.46 5.78
C SER A 121 19.78 7.59 4.90
N ARG A 122 18.55 7.45 5.44
CA ARG A 122 17.36 7.41 4.59
C ARG A 122 16.25 8.41 4.89
N ALA A 123 16.48 9.38 5.75
CA ALA A 123 15.67 10.59 5.72
C ALA A 123 16.09 11.55 4.59
N ASN A 124 17.26 11.31 3.94
CA ASN A 124 17.83 12.15 2.88
C ASN A 124 18.58 11.39 1.78
N SER A 125 18.53 10.07 1.71
CA SER A 125 19.19 9.37 0.60
C SER A 125 18.19 9.11 -0.52
N LYS A 126 18.46 9.69 -1.67
CA LYS A 126 17.83 9.43 -2.98
C LYS A 126 18.13 8.02 -3.50
N GLN A 127 18.26 6.99 -2.64
CA GLN A 127 18.52 5.64 -3.11
C GLN A 127 17.72 4.59 -2.31
N PRO A 128 16.66 4.03 -2.89
CA PRO A 128 16.10 2.73 -2.50
C PRO A 128 16.98 1.57 -3.01
N GLY A 129 18.30 1.80 -3.22
CA GLY A 129 19.20 0.93 -3.95
C GLY A 129 19.62 -0.38 -3.26
N GLY A 130 19.17 -0.66 -2.04
CA GLY A 130 19.48 -1.92 -1.36
C GLY A 130 18.36 -2.96 -1.43
N LEU A 131 17.12 -2.52 -1.50
CA LEU A 131 15.92 -3.36 -1.60
C LEU A 131 15.58 -3.70 -3.07
N LEU A 132 15.88 -2.79 -4.00
CA LEU A 132 15.56 -2.94 -5.43
C LEU A 132 16.52 -3.87 -6.20
N GLN A 133 17.69 -4.22 -5.66
CA GLN A 133 18.65 -5.11 -6.34
C GLN A 133 18.36 -6.61 -6.15
N ARG A 134 17.45 -6.99 -5.27
CA ARG A 134 17.02 -8.37 -5.14
C ARG A 134 15.83 -8.60 -6.06
N ALA A 135 16.12 -9.11 -7.24
CA ALA A 135 15.23 -9.75 -8.20
C ALA A 135 13.76 -9.30 -8.16
N ALA A 136 13.34 -8.58 -9.19
CA ALA A 136 11.91 -8.48 -9.47
C ALA A 136 11.35 -9.92 -9.55
N PRO A 137 10.49 -10.35 -8.62
CA PRO A 137 9.94 -11.69 -8.68
C PRO A 137 9.04 -11.79 -9.90
N THR A 138 9.44 -12.60 -10.86
CA THR A 138 8.66 -12.93 -12.05
C THR A 138 7.44 -13.82 -11.74
N GLU A 139 7.15 -14.09 -10.46
CA GLU A 139 6.20 -15.12 -10.02
C GLU A 139 5.19 -14.62 -8.98
N TRP A 140 4.76 -13.35 -9.07
CA TRP A 140 3.69 -12.84 -8.18
C TRP A 140 2.32 -13.45 -8.45
N ALA A 141 2.17 -14.22 -9.53
CA ALA A 141 1.01 -15.03 -9.85
C ALA A 141 1.01 -16.41 -9.15
N GLY A 142 1.98 -16.68 -8.28
CA GLY A 142 1.93 -17.85 -7.40
C GLY A 142 0.71 -17.78 -6.49
N SER A 143 0.02 -18.90 -6.34
CA SER A 143 -1.16 -19.06 -5.49
C SER A 143 -0.95 -18.37 -4.13
N LEU A 144 -1.92 -17.58 -3.67
CA LEU A 144 -1.93 -16.96 -2.33
C LEU A 144 -1.70 -17.99 -1.21
N SER A 145 -1.96 -19.28 -1.49
CA SER A 145 -1.83 -20.40 -0.55
C SER A 145 -0.40 -20.74 -0.13
N ASP A 146 0.62 -20.44 -0.93
CA ASP A 146 1.98 -20.95 -0.71
C ASP A 146 2.77 -20.18 0.36
N HIS A 147 2.27 -19.02 0.82
CA HIS A 147 2.95 -18.15 1.78
C HIS A 147 2.26 -18.00 3.15
N GLN A 148 1.14 -18.68 3.39
CA GLN A 148 0.33 -18.50 4.61
C GLN A 148 1.02 -18.91 5.92
N SER A 149 2.16 -19.59 5.89
CA SER A 149 2.84 -20.04 7.10
C SER A 149 4.00 -19.15 7.56
N LEU A 150 4.42 -18.20 6.73
CA LEU A 150 5.68 -17.50 6.93
C LEU A 150 5.68 -16.53 8.12
N LEU A 151 4.54 -15.92 8.44
CA LEU A 151 4.42 -14.84 9.42
C LEU A 151 3.44 -15.13 10.56
N LYS A 152 3.14 -16.42 10.77
CA LYS A 152 2.26 -16.85 11.86
C LYS A 152 2.79 -16.36 13.22
N GLY A 153 1.93 -15.67 13.97
CA GLY A 153 2.26 -15.11 15.29
C GLY A 153 2.88 -13.71 15.27
N VAL A 154 3.21 -13.16 14.10
CA VAL A 154 3.57 -11.74 13.97
C VAL A 154 2.30 -10.89 14.07
N LYS A 155 2.28 -9.96 15.02
CA LYS A 155 1.13 -9.07 15.24
C LYS A 155 1.31 -7.76 14.48
N ILE A 156 0.31 -7.41 13.69
CA ILE A 156 0.27 -6.16 12.94
C ILE A 156 -0.94 -5.31 13.34
N LEU A 157 -0.70 -4.02 13.61
CA LEU A 157 -1.74 -3.04 13.89
C LEU A 157 -2.02 -2.22 12.63
N ILE A 158 -3.25 -2.26 12.15
CA ILE A 158 -3.73 -1.45 11.03
C ILE A 158 -4.58 -0.31 11.60
N VAL A 159 -4.08 0.93 11.47
CA VAL A 159 -4.75 2.14 11.98
C VAL A 159 -5.41 2.87 10.82
N GLY A 160 -6.74 2.95 10.84
CA GLY A 160 -7.56 3.49 9.75
C GLY A 160 -7.94 2.43 8.73
N LEU A 161 -9.24 2.12 8.61
CA LEU A 161 -9.81 1.09 7.75
C LEU A 161 -10.58 1.66 6.54
N GLY A 162 -10.03 2.68 5.90
CA GLY A 162 -10.42 3.09 4.55
C GLY A 162 -9.97 2.08 3.51
N GLY A 163 -10.10 2.39 2.21
CA GLY A 163 -9.72 1.48 1.12
C GLY A 163 -8.31 0.92 1.25
N ALA A 164 -7.31 1.77 1.55
CA ALA A 164 -5.93 1.36 1.76
C ALA A 164 -5.76 0.47 3.00
N GLY A 165 -6.40 0.84 4.12
CA GLY A 165 -6.33 0.05 5.36
C GLY A 165 -6.99 -1.31 5.25
N LYS A 166 -8.10 -1.44 4.52
CA LYS A 166 -8.72 -2.74 4.20
C LYS A 166 -7.77 -3.61 3.36
N ALA A 167 -7.11 -3.01 2.36
CA ALA A 167 -6.13 -3.71 1.54
C ALA A 167 -4.92 -4.18 2.37
N ALA A 168 -4.41 -3.34 3.28
CA ALA A 168 -3.32 -3.68 4.18
C ALA A 168 -3.69 -4.81 5.15
N ALA A 169 -4.89 -4.79 5.71
CA ALA A 169 -5.37 -5.84 6.60
C ALA A 169 -5.49 -7.18 5.86
N ALA A 170 -6.12 -7.20 4.69
CA ALA A 170 -6.25 -8.40 3.88
C ALA A 170 -4.89 -8.95 3.43
N ALA A 171 -3.94 -8.08 3.04
CA ALA A 171 -2.58 -8.48 2.68
C ALA A 171 -1.86 -9.16 3.86
N ALA A 172 -1.94 -8.59 5.06
CA ALA A 172 -1.36 -9.17 6.26
C ALA A 172 -1.98 -10.53 6.63
N GLU A 173 -3.30 -10.65 6.50
CA GLU A 173 -4.02 -11.91 6.73
C GLU A 173 -3.61 -13.00 5.73
N SER A 174 -3.43 -12.64 4.45
CA SER A 174 -2.96 -13.57 3.42
C SER A 174 -1.57 -14.15 3.70
N LEU A 175 -0.78 -13.47 4.53
CA LEU A 175 0.54 -13.91 5.00
C LEU A 175 0.49 -14.64 6.35
N GLY A 176 -0.70 -14.84 6.92
CA GLY A 176 -0.91 -15.55 8.20
C GLY A 176 -0.60 -14.72 9.44
N MET A 177 -0.55 -13.39 9.33
CA MET A 177 -0.31 -12.49 10.48
C MET A 177 -1.55 -12.34 11.36
N ASP A 178 -1.31 -12.04 12.65
CA ASP A 178 -2.36 -11.69 13.61
C ASP A 178 -2.72 -10.20 13.45
N VAL A 179 -3.82 -9.88 12.76
CA VAL A 179 -4.21 -8.51 12.44
C VAL A 179 -5.05 -7.88 13.55
N ILE A 180 -4.56 -6.76 14.10
CA ILE A 180 -5.30 -5.89 15.02
C ILE A 180 -5.85 -4.71 14.20
N ARG A 181 -7.17 -4.64 14.07
CA ARG A 181 -7.85 -3.59 13.31
C ARG A 181 -8.24 -2.43 14.22
N MET A 182 -7.98 -1.20 13.78
CA MET A 182 -8.32 0.00 14.53
C MET A 182 -8.92 1.07 13.62
N ASN A 183 -10.02 1.69 14.07
CA ASN A 183 -10.65 2.75 13.32
C ASN A 183 -11.38 3.73 14.22
N ARG A 184 -11.57 4.97 13.74
CA ARG A 184 -12.36 5.99 14.45
C ARG A 184 -13.81 5.55 14.65
N THR A 185 -14.40 4.92 13.64
CA THR A 185 -15.76 4.37 13.70
C THR A 185 -15.67 2.86 13.82
N VAL A 186 -16.07 2.34 14.97
CA VAL A 186 -16.15 0.89 15.21
C VAL A 186 -17.48 0.38 14.65
N ARG A 187 -17.40 -0.57 13.73
CA ARG A 187 -18.57 -1.16 13.06
C ARG A 187 -18.79 -2.63 13.39
N ASP A 188 -17.82 -3.27 14.02
CA ASP A 188 -17.86 -4.68 14.39
C ASP A 188 -17.04 -4.92 15.67
N SER A 189 -17.18 -6.12 16.26
CA SER A 189 -16.48 -6.51 17.49
C SER A 189 -14.99 -6.79 17.34
N GLN A 190 -14.48 -6.84 16.11
CA GLN A 190 -13.05 -7.12 15.83
C GLN A 190 -12.25 -5.83 15.62
N THR A 191 -12.92 -4.69 15.54
CA THR A 191 -12.31 -3.38 15.33
C THR A 191 -12.19 -2.63 16.66
N HIS A 192 -10.97 -2.22 17.01
CA HIS A 192 -10.68 -1.41 18.20
C HIS A 192 -10.94 0.08 17.94
N PRO A 193 -11.45 0.83 18.92
CA PRO A 193 -11.51 2.29 18.87
C PRO A 193 -10.10 2.91 19.00
N LEU A 194 -9.94 4.18 18.61
CA LEU A 194 -8.66 4.89 18.72
C LEU A 194 -8.18 5.01 20.17
N ASP A 195 -9.07 5.11 21.14
CA ASP A 195 -8.74 5.17 22.58
C ASP A 195 -7.92 3.95 23.05
N ASP A 196 -8.04 2.81 22.37
CA ASP A 196 -7.24 1.61 22.64
C ASP A 196 -5.85 1.64 21.96
N PHE A 197 -5.47 2.74 21.29
CA PHE A 197 -4.27 2.82 20.43
C PHE A 197 -3.01 2.35 21.16
N ARG A 198 -2.71 2.94 22.32
CA ARG A 198 -1.49 2.61 23.10
C ARG A 198 -1.42 1.13 23.48
N LYS A 199 -2.55 0.54 23.89
CA LYS A 199 -2.67 -0.88 24.24
C LYS A 199 -2.42 -1.80 23.05
N CYS A 200 -2.97 -1.45 21.88
CA CYS A 200 -2.80 -2.18 20.63
C CYS A 200 -1.39 -2.01 20.07
N PHE A 201 -0.85 -0.79 20.13
CA PHE A 201 0.52 -0.47 19.72
C PHE A 201 1.57 -1.29 20.45
N ARG A 202 1.44 -1.42 21.79
CA ARG A 202 2.35 -2.26 22.61
C ARG A 202 2.38 -3.71 22.14
N LYS A 203 1.25 -4.26 21.73
CA LYS A 203 1.12 -5.67 21.31
C LYS A 203 1.66 -5.93 19.92
N ALA A 204 1.65 -4.92 19.03
CA ALA A 204 2.01 -5.08 17.64
C ALA A 204 3.53 -5.04 17.41
N ASN A 205 4.00 -5.83 16.47
CA ASN A 205 5.37 -5.81 15.95
C ASN A 205 5.49 -4.81 14.78
N ILE A 206 4.45 -4.74 13.96
CA ILE A 206 4.35 -3.90 12.78
C ILE A 206 3.14 -2.99 12.91
N ILE A 207 3.25 -1.75 12.52
CA ILE A 207 2.17 -0.77 12.49
C ILE A 207 2.05 -0.22 11.07
N ILE A 208 0.84 -0.31 10.47
CA ILE A 208 0.52 0.40 9.23
C ILE A 208 -0.47 1.50 9.58
N TYR A 209 -0.05 2.75 9.38
CA TYR A 209 -0.82 3.94 9.73
C TYR A 209 -1.41 4.57 8.47
N ASN A 210 -2.75 4.52 8.33
CA ASN A 210 -3.49 4.97 7.14
C ASN A 210 -4.34 6.23 7.37
N ILE A 211 -4.21 6.86 8.55
CA ILE A 211 -4.91 8.12 8.84
C ILE A 211 -4.05 9.28 8.33
N PRO A 212 -4.63 10.25 7.59
CA PRO A 212 -3.85 11.32 6.97
C PRO A 212 -3.30 12.36 7.94
N ALA A 213 -3.65 12.29 9.23
CA ALA A 213 -3.18 13.19 10.29
C ALA A 213 -2.86 12.41 11.56
N ALA A 214 -1.99 12.97 12.41
CA ALA A 214 -1.69 12.39 13.71
C ALA A 214 -2.92 12.36 14.61
N ILE A 215 -3.20 11.20 15.21
CA ILE A 215 -4.23 11.07 16.25
C ILE A 215 -3.69 11.56 17.61
N PRO A 216 -4.57 12.09 18.51
CA PRO A 216 -4.13 12.58 19.81
C PRO A 216 -3.37 11.55 20.65
N GLU A 217 -3.76 10.29 20.58
CA GLU A 217 -3.23 9.15 21.34
C GLU A 217 -1.75 8.86 21.05
N LEU A 218 -1.23 9.32 19.92
CA LEU A 218 0.19 9.24 19.59
C LEU A 218 1.07 10.02 20.58
N LYS A 219 0.57 11.14 21.16
CA LYS A 219 1.30 11.97 22.12
C LYS A 219 1.60 11.26 23.43
N ASP A 220 0.83 10.20 23.73
CA ASP A 220 0.99 9.42 24.97
C ASP A 220 2.04 8.32 24.85
N LEU A 221 2.62 8.12 23.65
CA LEU A 221 3.69 7.15 23.44
C LEU A 221 4.97 7.58 24.18
N THR A 222 5.55 6.60 24.85
CA THR A 222 6.82 6.73 25.57
C THR A 222 7.74 5.57 25.22
N ASP A 223 9.00 5.63 25.60
CA ASP A 223 9.98 4.56 25.42
C ASP A 223 9.49 3.21 25.93
N SER A 224 8.68 3.19 26.98
CA SER A 224 8.12 1.95 27.56
C SER A 224 7.05 1.28 26.68
N ASP A 225 6.60 1.91 25.62
CA ASP A 225 5.64 1.34 24.67
C ASP A 225 6.33 0.53 23.55
N PHE A 226 7.66 0.61 23.49
CA PHE A 226 8.51 -0.14 22.56
C PHE A 226 9.20 -1.30 23.29
N ASN A 227 9.53 -2.35 22.54
CA ASN A 227 10.33 -3.45 23.05
C ASN A 227 11.81 -3.04 23.08
N GLU A 228 12.55 -3.48 24.11
CA GLU A 228 13.98 -3.21 24.21
C GLU A 228 14.78 -4.05 23.20
N ASP A 229 14.34 -5.29 22.96
CA ASP A 229 15.09 -6.26 22.16
C ASP A 229 14.76 -6.23 20.65
N LYS A 230 13.61 -5.67 20.26
CA LYS A 230 13.15 -5.68 18.87
C LYS A 230 12.47 -4.36 18.50
N PRO A 231 12.92 -3.70 17.44
CA PRO A 231 12.28 -2.48 16.97
C PRO A 231 10.87 -2.76 16.45
N LYS A 232 9.98 -1.78 16.59
CA LYS A 232 8.69 -1.79 15.89
C LYS A 232 8.87 -1.24 14.49
N LEU A 233 8.27 -1.89 13.50
CA LEU A 233 8.23 -1.41 12.12
C LEU A 233 6.99 -0.56 11.92
N ILE A 234 7.15 0.65 11.45
CA ILE A 234 6.06 1.60 11.22
C ILE A 234 6.05 2.03 9.75
N LEU A 235 4.98 1.70 9.03
CA LEU A 235 4.69 2.21 7.70
C LEU A 235 3.57 3.25 7.80
N GLU A 236 3.86 4.48 7.41
CA GLU A 236 2.84 5.52 7.28
C GLU A 236 2.42 5.68 5.83
N ALA A 237 1.14 5.44 5.51
CA ALA A 237 0.65 5.49 4.13
C ALA A 237 0.70 6.89 3.50
N ASN A 238 0.62 7.94 4.33
CA ASN A 238 0.72 9.32 3.85
C ASN A 238 2.17 9.67 3.51
N TYR A 239 2.47 9.78 2.23
CA TYR A 239 3.81 10.12 1.74
C TYR A 239 4.02 11.63 1.50
N LYS A 240 2.95 12.43 1.38
CA LYS A 240 3.05 13.85 1.07
C LYS A 240 3.35 14.71 2.29
N ASP A 241 2.59 14.48 3.34
CA ASP A 241 2.70 15.20 4.60
C ASP A 241 2.65 14.19 5.75
N PRO A 242 3.75 13.43 5.93
CA PRO A 242 3.81 12.37 6.93
C PRO A 242 3.78 12.96 8.34
N SER A 243 2.81 12.53 9.13
CA SER A 243 2.58 13.05 10.48
C SER A 243 3.38 12.33 11.58
N LEU A 244 3.92 11.14 11.28
CA LEU A 244 4.64 10.32 12.27
C LEU A 244 6.16 10.41 12.16
N ARG A 245 6.70 10.84 11.03
CA ARG A 245 8.14 10.77 10.71
C ARG A 245 9.03 11.33 11.82
N GLU A 246 8.80 12.56 12.25
CA GLU A 246 9.64 13.20 13.26
C GLU A 246 9.46 12.59 14.66
N MET A 247 8.24 12.22 15.00
CA MET A 247 7.96 11.53 16.25
C MET A 247 8.67 10.17 16.32
N MET A 248 8.59 9.36 15.26
CA MET A 248 9.23 8.03 15.27
C MET A 248 10.75 8.14 15.31
N LYS A 249 11.35 9.17 14.71
CA LYS A 249 12.79 9.44 14.83
C LYS A 249 13.22 9.69 16.29
N SER A 250 12.38 10.31 17.11
CA SER A 250 12.71 10.56 18.51
C SER A 250 12.88 9.32 19.36
N PHE A 251 12.31 8.18 18.95
CA PHE A 251 12.46 6.88 19.62
C PHE A 251 13.72 6.11 19.17
N GLY A 252 14.53 6.68 18.27
CA GLY A 252 15.81 6.12 17.82
C GLY A 252 15.67 4.70 17.24
N SER A 253 16.55 3.79 17.67
CA SER A 253 16.57 2.41 17.18
C SER A 253 15.37 1.56 17.57
N LYS A 254 14.49 2.03 18.48
CA LYS A 254 13.29 1.32 18.90
C LYS A 254 12.17 1.35 17.84
N ALA A 255 12.22 2.32 16.91
CA ALA A 255 11.27 2.50 15.84
C ALA A 255 11.97 2.54 14.46
N VAL A 256 11.61 1.63 13.58
CA VAL A 256 12.02 1.68 12.17
C VAL A 256 10.86 2.24 11.37
N TYR A 257 11.02 3.49 10.96
CA TYR A 257 9.99 4.22 10.21
C TYR A 257 10.21 4.10 8.71
N THR A 258 9.12 3.81 7.99
CA THR A 258 9.05 3.77 6.53
C THR A 258 7.93 4.69 6.07
N GLY A 259 8.22 5.60 5.16
CA GLY A 259 7.20 6.47 4.54
C GLY A 259 6.38 5.75 3.48
N GLY A 260 5.26 6.35 3.13
CA GLY A 260 4.31 5.80 2.17
C GLY A 260 4.81 5.75 0.73
N GLU A 261 5.95 6.37 0.44
CA GLU A 261 6.62 6.34 -0.87
C GLU A 261 6.90 4.89 -1.31
N ILE A 262 7.31 4.02 -0.39
CA ILE A 262 7.56 2.61 -0.72
C ILE A 262 6.29 1.86 -1.08
N TRP A 263 5.19 2.12 -0.37
CA TRP A 263 3.90 1.54 -0.72
C TRP A 263 3.40 2.05 -2.07
N LEU A 264 3.52 3.37 -2.31
CA LEU A 264 3.18 3.98 -3.60
C LEU A 264 3.98 3.33 -4.75
N LEU A 265 5.29 3.10 -4.55
CA LEU A 265 6.14 2.46 -5.54
C LEU A 265 5.69 1.02 -5.83
N TYR A 266 5.48 0.20 -4.81
CA TYR A 266 5.13 -1.21 -5.00
C TYR A 266 3.72 -1.42 -5.58
N GLN A 267 2.75 -0.62 -5.13
CA GLN A 267 1.41 -0.68 -5.72
C GLN A 267 1.41 -0.18 -7.17
N ALA A 268 2.23 0.83 -7.49
CA ALA A 268 2.37 1.31 -8.86
C ALA A 268 3.06 0.27 -9.75
N MET A 269 4.14 -0.34 -9.27
CA MET A 269 4.85 -1.40 -9.99
C MET A 269 3.92 -2.55 -10.35
N THR A 270 3.26 -3.15 -9.36
CA THR A 270 2.34 -4.28 -9.58
C THR A 270 1.14 -3.89 -10.44
N GLY A 271 0.56 -2.72 -10.18
CA GLY A 271 -0.59 -2.21 -10.92
C GLY A 271 -0.25 -1.89 -12.37
N TYR A 272 0.89 -1.29 -12.65
CA TYR A 272 1.28 -0.91 -14.02
C TYR A 272 1.63 -2.14 -14.87
N GLU A 273 2.25 -3.17 -14.28
CA GLU A 273 2.45 -4.44 -14.96
C GLU A 273 1.10 -5.10 -15.33
N ILE A 274 0.11 -5.07 -14.43
CA ILE A 274 -1.25 -5.56 -14.72
C ILE A 274 -1.91 -4.74 -15.85
N LEU A 275 -1.79 -3.40 -15.83
CA LEU A 275 -2.40 -2.54 -16.85
C LEU A 275 -1.82 -2.77 -18.24
N THR A 276 -0.51 -2.92 -18.35
CA THR A 276 0.20 -2.94 -19.63
C THR A 276 0.52 -4.35 -20.15
N GLY A 277 0.70 -5.30 -19.23
CA GLY A 277 1.29 -6.61 -19.49
C GLY A 277 2.81 -6.58 -19.62
N GLU A 278 3.47 -5.46 -19.32
CA GLU A 278 4.92 -5.26 -19.42
C GLU A 278 5.50 -4.86 -18.05
N LYS A 279 6.71 -5.33 -17.75
CA LYS A 279 7.40 -4.97 -16.52
C LYS A 279 7.81 -3.50 -16.54
N PRO A 280 7.51 -2.74 -15.48
CA PRO A 280 7.92 -1.34 -15.36
C PRO A 280 9.41 -1.22 -15.00
N ASP A 281 10.06 -0.12 -15.37
CA ASP A 281 11.41 0.23 -14.96
C ASP A 281 11.41 0.82 -13.53
N LEU A 282 11.68 -0.02 -12.55
CA LEU A 282 11.67 0.37 -11.13
C LEU A 282 12.71 1.43 -10.78
N THR A 283 13.88 1.40 -11.43
CA THR A 283 14.93 2.38 -11.18
C THR A 283 14.45 3.77 -11.55
N LYS A 284 13.89 3.91 -12.75
CA LYS A 284 13.32 5.20 -13.19
C LYS A 284 12.11 5.63 -12.37
N MET A 285 11.26 4.69 -11.94
CA MET A 285 10.14 5.02 -11.05
C MET A 285 10.61 5.52 -9.69
N SER A 286 11.65 4.94 -9.11
CA SER A 286 12.17 5.36 -7.81
C SER A 286 12.82 6.74 -7.86
N ASP A 287 13.35 7.16 -9.01
CA ASP A 287 13.91 8.50 -9.19
C ASP A 287 12.84 9.61 -9.19
N VAL A 288 11.57 9.25 -9.32
CA VAL A 288 10.42 10.20 -9.26
C VAL A 288 9.99 10.50 -7.82
N LEU A 289 10.29 9.61 -6.87
CA LEU A 289 9.88 9.69 -5.45
C LEU A 289 10.97 10.30 -4.57
#